data_9f8de593f5d4104eb6b99e1e35e1b2dc
#
_entry.id   9f8de593f5d4104eb6b99e1e35e1b2dc
#
_cell.length_a   1.000
_cell.length_b   1.000
_cell.length_c   1.000
_cell.angle_alpha   90.00
_cell.angle_beta   90.00
_cell.angle_gamma   90.00
#
_symmetry.space_group_name_H-M   'P 1'
#
loop_
_entity.id
_entity.type
_entity.pdbx_description
1 polymer ?
#
loop_
_entity_poly.entity_id
_entity_poly.type
_entity_poly.pdbx_seq_one_letter_code
_entity_poly.pdbx_strand_id
1 'polypeptide(L)'
;EITIPDGVISIGDGAFSYCQNLKNVHLGSGLEYIGISAFEYCESLASITIPKSVTSLAGNAFKGCVSLNALNVDSENKVFASYDGVLYMKGLKTLVMCPAGRVNVTIPDGVTHINNRAFAGSSIEKVDGGKDLVAIEDYAFDDCKSLSKVVLGDNLTTLGEGVFSGSAIEEIALPQSLATIGNYAFCACSQLRTITVPAKVKELGHYCFFGCKSLTSVEIGGSVNYIGEYAFRGCQELKSLTCRPVD
;
A
#
# COMPACT_ATOMS: atom_id res chain seq x y z
N GLU A 1 -16.10 22.84 -7.18
CA GLU A 1 -15.70 23.24 -5.82
C GLU A 1 -16.81 22.89 -4.85
N ILE A 2 -16.46 22.31 -3.71
CA ILE A 2 -17.39 21.99 -2.62
C ILE A 2 -16.79 22.51 -1.31
N THR A 3 -17.66 23.12 -0.48
CA THR A 3 -17.32 23.48 0.90
C THR A 3 -18.16 22.67 1.85
N ILE A 4 -17.53 21.88 2.69
CA ILE A 4 -18.17 21.15 3.79
C ILE A 4 -18.30 22.14 4.96
N PRO A 5 -19.54 22.42 5.42
CA PRO A 5 -19.76 23.37 6.51
C PRO A 5 -19.12 22.96 7.83
N ASP A 6 -18.79 23.92 8.69
CA ASP A 6 -18.15 23.66 10.00
C ASP A 6 -18.98 22.80 10.95
N GLY A 7 -20.31 22.77 10.78
CA GLY A 7 -21.18 21.91 11.58
C GLY A 7 -21.22 20.45 11.16
N VAL A 8 -20.55 20.07 10.05
CA VAL A 8 -20.48 18.65 9.61
C VAL A 8 -19.39 17.94 10.39
N ILE A 9 -19.76 16.89 11.09
CA ILE A 9 -18.86 16.08 11.95
C ILE A 9 -18.25 14.91 11.17
N SER A 10 -18.98 14.34 10.20
CA SER A 10 -18.54 13.17 9.46
C SER A 10 -18.90 13.23 7.99
N ILE A 11 -18.00 12.72 7.14
CA ILE A 11 -18.27 12.37 5.74
C ILE A 11 -18.39 10.85 5.70
N GLY A 12 -19.58 10.35 5.35
CA GLY A 12 -19.87 8.92 5.31
C GLY A 12 -19.18 8.19 4.16
N ASP A 13 -19.28 6.86 4.19
CA ASP A 13 -18.71 5.98 3.18
C ASP A 13 -19.26 6.32 1.78
N GLY A 14 -18.36 6.48 0.80
CA GLY A 14 -18.68 6.77 -0.59
C GLY A 14 -19.39 8.10 -0.85
N ALA A 15 -19.46 9.03 0.12
CA ALA A 15 -20.30 10.25 0.04
C ALA A 15 -20.05 11.11 -1.23
N PHE A 16 -18.81 11.15 -1.71
CA PHE A 16 -18.40 11.84 -2.94
C PHE A 16 -17.74 10.92 -3.95
N SER A 17 -17.94 9.61 -3.82
CA SER A 17 -17.36 8.63 -4.74
C SER A 17 -17.79 8.93 -6.19
N TYR A 18 -16.84 8.80 -7.13
CA TYR A 18 -17.03 9.08 -8.56
C TYR A 18 -17.43 10.55 -8.91
N CYS A 19 -17.20 11.50 -8.02
CA CYS A 19 -17.32 12.93 -8.36
C CYS A 19 -16.09 13.36 -9.20
N GLN A 20 -15.95 12.81 -10.41
CA GLN A 20 -14.75 12.91 -11.26
C GLN A 20 -14.33 14.35 -11.59
N ASN A 21 -15.28 15.29 -11.66
CA ASN A 21 -15.01 16.70 -11.95
C ASN A 21 -14.76 17.56 -10.70
N LEU A 22 -14.72 16.95 -9.51
CA LEU A 22 -14.48 17.65 -8.26
C LEU A 22 -13.00 18.04 -8.14
N LYS A 23 -12.71 19.35 -8.28
CA LYS A 23 -11.32 19.87 -8.26
C LYS A 23 -10.86 20.34 -6.89
N ASN A 24 -11.76 20.98 -6.14
CA ASN A 24 -11.46 21.61 -4.86
C ASN A 24 -12.49 21.21 -3.81
N VAL A 25 -12.00 20.81 -2.65
CA VAL A 25 -12.80 20.50 -1.47
C VAL A 25 -12.24 21.26 -0.28
N HIS A 26 -13.09 22.07 0.35
CA HIS A 26 -12.80 22.72 1.61
C HIS A 26 -13.52 21.96 2.73
N LEU A 27 -12.76 21.40 3.64
CA LEU A 27 -13.27 20.64 4.78
C LEU A 27 -13.50 21.60 5.95
N GLY A 28 -14.69 21.56 6.53
CA GLY A 28 -15.07 22.37 7.69
C GLY A 28 -14.27 22.02 8.94
N SER A 29 -14.15 22.98 9.85
CA SER A 29 -13.35 22.88 11.06
C SER A 29 -13.90 21.94 12.14
N GLY A 30 -15.16 21.49 12.00
CA GLY A 30 -15.79 20.51 12.88
C GLY A 30 -15.68 19.05 12.43
N LEU A 31 -15.09 18.79 11.25
CA LEU A 31 -15.02 17.44 10.69
C LEU A 31 -14.06 16.55 11.49
N GLU A 32 -14.56 15.41 11.98
CA GLU A 32 -13.79 14.45 12.78
C GLU A 32 -13.49 13.15 12.05
N TYR A 33 -14.36 12.74 11.09
CA TYR A 33 -14.28 11.44 10.41
C TYR A 33 -14.45 11.56 8.90
N ILE A 34 -13.60 10.85 8.14
CA ILE A 34 -13.71 10.66 6.69
C ILE A 34 -13.79 9.16 6.41
N GLY A 35 -14.91 8.73 5.82
CA GLY A 35 -15.29 7.33 5.64
C GLY A 35 -14.57 6.59 4.52
N ILE A 36 -14.89 5.30 4.40
CA ILE A 36 -14.41 4.40 3.37
C ILE A 36 -14.83 4.93 2.00
N SER A 37 -13.89 5.00 1.04
CA SER A 37 -14.17 5.46 -0.34
C SER A 37 -14.85 6.84 -0.43
N ALA A 38 -14.76 7.68 0.60
CA ALA A 38 -15.50 8.94 0.69
C ALA A 38 -15.29 9.86 -0.52
N PHE A 39 -14.09 9.86 -1.10
CA PHE A 39 -13.72 10.60 -2.31
C PHE A 39 -13.13 9.67 -3.39
N GLU A 40 -13.49 8.39 -3.37
CA GLU A 40 -12.98 7.42 -4.34
C GLU A 40 -13.28 7.86 -5.79
N TYR A 41 -12.28 7.80 -6.68
CA TYR A 41 -12.37 8.23 -8.08
C TYR A 41 -12.80 9.70 -8.28
N CYS A 42 -12.47 10.60 -7.34
CA CYS A 42 -12.49 12.05 -7.59
C CYS A 42 -11.26 12.44 -8.42
N GLU A 43 -11.26 12.06 -9.69
CA GLU A 43 -10.09 12.07 -10.57
C GLU A 43 -9.45 13.45 -10.78
N SER A 44 -10.25 14.53 -10.66
CA SER A 44 -9.77 15.92 -10.83
C SER A 44 -9.31 16.59 -9.53
N LEU A 45 -9.43 15.91 -8.37
CA LEU A 45 -9.02 16.47 -7.06
C LEU A 45 -7.49 16.50 -6.97
N ALA A 46 -6.91 17.70 -6.95
CA ALA A 46 -5.46 17.89 -7.01
C ALA A 46 -4.77 17.91 -5.63
N SER A 47 -5.46 18.48 -4.64
CA SER A 47 -4.99 18.52 -3.26
C SER A 47 -6.16 18.63 -2.29
N ILE A 48 -5.94 18.25 -1.05
CA ILE A 48 -6.89 18.46 0.05
C ILE A 48 -6.12 18.75 1.33
N THR A 49 -6.71 19.57 2.21
CA THR A 49 -6.16 19.86 3.53
C THR A 49 -7.04 19.22 4.59
N ILE A 50 -6.45 18.32 5.37
CA ILE A 50 -7.10 17.64 6.51
C ILE A 50 -7.09 18.59 7.71
N PRO A 51 -8.27 18.99 8.22
CA PRO A 51 -8.38 19.91 9.34
C PRO A 51 -7.81 19.35 10.65
N LYS A 52 -7.55 20.22 11.61
CA LYS A 52 -7.07 19.83 12.95
C LYS A 52 -8.05 18.93 13.71
N SER A 53 -9.33 19.02 13.42
CA SER A 53 -10.40 18.27 14.05
C SER A 53 -10.48 16.80 13.60
N VAL A 54 -9.97 16.46 12.38
CA VAL A 54 -10.04 15.10 11.86
C VAL A 54 -9.14 14.18 12.69
N THR A 55 -9.76 13.17 13.29
CA THR A 55 -9.10 12.16 14.13
C THR A 55 -9.12 10.77 13.50
N SER A 56 -9.98 10.54 12.50
CA SER A 56 -10.10 9.24 11.82
C SER A 56 -10.32 9.43 10.32
N LEU A 57 -9.58 8.64 9.54
CA LEU A 57 -9.60 8.65 8.08
C LEU A 57 -9.41 7.22 7.57
N ALA A 58 -10.34 6.75 6.73
CA ALA A 58 -10.24 5.42 6.14
C ALA A 58 -9.11 5.33 5.11
N GLY A 59 -8.34 4.24 5.12
CA GLY A 59 -7.15 4.05 4.29
C GLY A 59 -7.39 4.12 2.78
N ASN A 60 -8.61 3.96 2.31
CA ASN A 60 -8.98 4.05 0.89
C ASN A 60 -9.88 5.27 0.56
N ALA A 61 -9.99 6.24 1.47
CA ALA A 61 -10.87 7.40 1.30
C ALA A 61 -10.65 8.16 -0.03
N PHE A 62 -9.41 8.20 -0.54
CA PHE A 62 -9.02 8.89 -1.78
C PHE A 62 -8.51 7.92 -2.86
N LYS A 63 -8.91 6.64 -2.82
CA LYS A 63 -8.52 5.67 -3.85
C LYS A 63 -8.92 6.16 -5.25
N GLY A 64 -8.02 6.05 -6.24
CA GLY A 64 -8.30 6.43 -7.62
C GLY A 64 -8.38 7.93 -7.89
N CYS A 65 -8.02 8.80 -6.93
CA CYS A 65 -7.87 10.24 -7.15
C CYS A 65 -6.55 10.51 -7.89
N VAL A 66 -6.49 10.20 -9.17
CA VAL A 66 -5.25 10.18 -9.98
C VAL A 66 -4.57 11.54 -10.16
N SER A 67 -5.27 12.65 -9.92
CA SER A 67 -4.67 13.99 -9.90
C SER A 67 -4.18 14.41 -8.50
N LEU A 68 -4.51 13.65 -7.45
CA LEU A 68 -4.16 13.99 -6.08
C LEU A 68 -2.66 13.79 -5.83
N ASN A 69 -1.94 14.89 -5.67
CA ASN A 69 -0.49 14.88 -5.48
C ASN A 69 -0.06 15.23 -4.05
N ALA A 70 -0.96 15.80 -3.24
CA ALA A 70 -0.67 16.16 -1.87
C ALA A 70 -1.90 16.00 -0.96
N LEU A 71 -1.66 15.38 0.18
CA LEU A 71 -2.52 15.37 1.36
C LEU A 71 -1.86 16.29 2.40
N ASN A 72 -2.39 17.52 2.51
CA ASN A 72 -1.91 18.47 3.50
C ASN A 72 -2.63 18.22 4.84
N VAL A 73 -1.99 18.58 5.93
CA VAL A 73 -2.56 18.46 7.27
C VAL A 73 -2.35 19.75 8.03
N ASP A 74 -3.39 20.23 8.68
CA ASP A 74 -3.30 21.38 9.59
C ASP A 74 -2.24 21.11 10.67
N SER A 75 -1.35 22.06 10.91
CA SER A 75 -0.23 21.93 11.85
C SER A 75 -0.66 21.62 13.29
N GLU A 76 -1.88 22.05 13.67
CA GLU A 76 -2.48 21.78 14.97
C GLU A 76 -3.15 20.40 15.09
N ASN A 77 -3.25 19.63 13.99
CA ASN A 77 -3.80 18.26 14.05
C ASN A 77 -2.96 17.40 15.00
N LYS A 78 -3.62 16.67 15.89
CA LYS A 78 -2.96 15.86 16.94
C LYS A 78 -2.76 14.40 16.54
N VAL A 79 -3.42 13.94 15.48
CA VAL A 79 -3.42 12.54 15.02
C VAL A 79 -2.57 12.36 13.79
N PHE A 80 -2.69 13.27 12.81
CA PHE A 80 -2.04 13.18 11.52
C PHE A 80 -0.97 14.27 11.32
N ALA A 81 -0.05 13.98 10.40
CA ALA A 81 0.93 14.93 9.88
C ALA A 81 1.14 14.69 8.39
N SER A 82 1.51 15.72 7.66
CA SER A 82 1.96 15.61 6.27
C SER A 82 3.47 15.80 6.19
N TYR A 83 4.13 14.94 5.44
CA TYR A 83 5.52 15.10 5.06
C TYR A 83 5.65 14.86 3.56
N ASP A 84 6.19 15.82 2.84
CA ASP A 84 6.25 15.82 1.36
C ASP A 84 4.90 15.46 0.71
N GLY A 85 3.79 15.97 1.25
CA GLY A 85 2.43 15.72 0.72
C GLY A 85 1.89 14.31 0.96
N VAL A 86 2.62 13.43 1.62
CA VAL A 86 2.18 12.09 2.03
C VAL A 86 1.65 12.16 3.47
N LEU A 87 0.57 11.43 3.74
CA LEU A 87 -0.09 11.42 5.05
C LEU A 87 0.54 10.39 5.98
N TYR A 88 0.89 10.82 7.17
CA TYR A 88 1.44 9.98 8.24
C TYR A 88 0.63 10.15 9.53
N MET A 89 0.77 9.18 10.43
CA MET A 89 0.40 9.40 11.84
C MET A 89 1.35 10.44 12.46
N LYS A 90 0.85 11.21 13.42
CA LYS A 90 1.69 12.17 14.16
C LYS A 90 2.92 11.47 14.75
N GLY A 91 4.09 12.09 14.58
CA GLY A 91 5.37 11.46 14.94
C GLY A 91 6.03 10.64 13.83
N LEU A 92 5.41 10.55 12.64
CA LEU A 92 5.97 9.98 11.40
C LEU A 92 6.44 8.52 11.51
N LYS A 93 5.85 7.73 12.41
CA LYS A 93 6.19 6.30 12.53
C LYS A 93 5.41 5.40 11.57
N THR A 94 4.24 5.85 11.12
CA THR A 94 3.36 5.09 10.24
C THR A 94 2.96 5.97 9.05
N LEU A 95 3.20 5.49 7.83
CA LEU A 95 2.64 6.05 6.61
C LEU A 95 1.18 5.60 6.52
N VAL A 96 0.25 6.56 6.54
CA VAL A 96 -1.20 6.30 6.52
C VAL A 96 -1.72 6.20 5.10
N MET A 97 -1.31 7.15 4.24
CA MET A 97 -1.81 7.19 2.87
C MET A 97 -0.88 8.01 1.96
N CYS A 98 -0.59 7.45 0.80
CA CYS A 98 0.05 8.14 -0.31
C CYS A 98 -1.03 8.70 -1.26
N PRO A 99 -0.93 9.96 -1.70
CA PRO A 99 -1.81 10.49 -2.74
C PRO A 99 -1.71 9.67 -4.03
N ALA A 100 -2.87 9.33 -4.63
CA ALA A 100 -2.93 8.39 -5.75
C ALA A 100 -2.26 8.89 -7.04
N GLY A 101 -2.05 10.20 -7.19
CA GLY A 101 -1.34 10.80 -8.34
C GLY A 101 0.18 10.82 -8.22
N ARG A 102 0.73 10.40 -7.08
CA ARG A 102 2.21 10.35 -6.89
C ARG A 102 2.81 9.22 -7.71
N VAL A 103 3.91 9.51 -8.38
CA VAL A 103 4.65 8.55 -9.22
C VAL A 103 5.79 7.90 -8.45
N ASN A 104 6.49 8.67 -7.60
CA ASN A 104 7.61 8.19 -6.79
C ASN A 104 7.45 8.64 -5.34
N VAL A 105 7.81 7.79 -4.40
CA VAL A 105 7.85 8.09 -2.97
C VAL A 105 9.11 7.52 -2.34
N THR A 106 9.76 8.33 -1.52
CA THR A 106 10.82 7.88 -0.62
C THR A 106 10.27 7.88 0.80
N ILE A 107 10.28 6.73 1.45
CA ILE A 107 9.86 6.58 2.84
C ILE A 107 10.96 7.17 3.74
N PRO A 108 10.69 8.20 4.54
CA PRO A 108 11.71 8.81 5.40
C PRO A 108 12.19 7.87 6.50
N ASP A 109 13.39 8.12 6.98
CA ASP A 109 13.95 7.43 8.14
C ASP A 109 13.03 7.56 9.36
N GLY A 110 12.96 6.49 10.15
CA GLY A 110 12.13 6.43 11.34
C GLY A 110 10.70 5.94 11.09
N VAL A 111 10.24 5.85 9.84
CA VAL A 111 8.96 5.19 9.51
C VAL A 111 9.13 3.68 9.64
N THR A 112 8.29 3.06 10.46
CA THR A 112 8.36 1.63 10.76
C THR A 112 7.22 0.83 10.12
N HIS A 113 6.11 1.48 9.76
CA HIS A 113 4.93 0.82 9.21
C HIS A 113 4.36 1.56 8.00
N ILE A 114 3.90 0.80 7.03
CA ILE A 114 3.01 1.27 5.96
C ILE A 114 1.64 0.68 6.24
N ASN A 115 0.64 1.54 6.41
CA ASN A 115 -0.70 1.17 6.84
C ASN A 115 -1.48 0.41 5.75
N ASN A 116 -2.56 -0.24 6.17
CA ASN A 116 -3.51 -0.92 5.28
C ASN A 116 -3.95 0.01 4.13
N ARG A 117 -3.86 -0.48 2.89
CA ARG A 117 -4.25 0.21 1.65
C ARG A 117 -3.57 1.56 1.39
N ALA A 118 -2.43 1.83 2.01
CA ALA A 118 -1.78 3.14 1.97
C ALA A 118 -1.44 3.65 0.56
N PHE A 119 -1.21 2.78 -0.40
CA PHE A 119 -0.94 3.08 -1.81
C PHE A 119 -1.96 2.44 -2.77
N ALA A 120 -3.01 1.78 -2.26
CA ALA A 120 -3.92 0.98 -3.09
C ALA A 120 -4.50 1.77 -4.27
N GLY A 121 -4.38 1.22 -5.48
CA GLY A 121 -4.89 1.82 -6.72
C GLY A 121 -4.21 3.13 -7.12
N SER A 122 -2.99 3.40 -6.64
CA SER A 122 -2.23 4.62 -6.97
C SER A 122 -1.44 4.48 -8.28
N SER A 123 -1.02 5.63 -8.82
CA SER A 123 -0.15 5.72 -10.00
C SER A 123 1.33 5.51 -9.68
N ILE A 124 1.66 5.07 -8.46
CA ILE A 124 3.04 4.91 -8.00
C ILE A 124 3.81 3.93 -8.90
N GLU A 125 5.00 4.33 -9.33
CA GLU A 125 5.91 3.51 -10.14
C GLU A 125 7.07 2.97 -9.31
N LYS A 126 7.54 3.78 -8.35
CA LYS A 126 8.67 3.41 -7.50
C LYS A 126 8.45 3.83 -6.05
N VAL A 127 8.77 2.91 -5.14
CA VAL A 127 8.88 3.17 -3.70
C VAL A 127 10.26 2.78 -3.21
N ASP A 128 10.90 3.70 -2.50
CA ASP A 128 12.11 3.43 -1.73
C ASP A 128 11.69 3.19 -0.27
N GLY A 129 11.90 1.97 0.19
CA GLY A 129 11.24 1.44 1.39
C GLY A 129 11.80 1.82 2.72
N GLY A 130 12.64 2.86 2.86
CA GLY A 130 13.17 3.27 4.17
C GLY A 130 13.82 2.14 4.99
N LYS A 131 14.93 2.39 5.60
CA LYS A 131 15.72 1.37 6.32
C LYS A 131 15.07 0.85 7.62
N ASP A 132 14.12 1.63 8.19
CA ASP A 132 13.52 1.33 9.49
C ASP A 132 12.16 0.63 9.37
N LEU A 133 11.69 0.30 8.15
CA LEU A 133 10.43 -0.42 7.95
C LEU A 133 10.49 -1.80 8.58
N VAL A 134 9.47 -2.11 9.38
CA VAL A 134 9.26 -3.39 10.07
C VAL A 134 8.10 -4.17 9.47
N ALA A 135 7.01 -3.46 9.11
CA ALA A 135 5.82 -4.08 8.53
C ALA A 135 5.20 -3.25 7.41
N ILE A 136 4.69 -3.94 6.41
CA ILE A 136 3.80 -3.42 5.40
C ILE A 136 2.47 -4.16 5.57
N GLU A 137 1.42 -3.41 5.92
CA GLU A 137 0.12 -3.95 6.27
C GLU A 137 -0.68 -4.41 5.04
N ASP A 138 -1.87 -4.98 5.30
CA ASP A 138 -2.69 -5.62 4.28
C ASP A 138 -3.06 -4.68 3.13
N TYR A 139 -2.98 -5.21 1.91
CA TYR A 139 -3.37 -4.52 0.68
C TYR A 139 -2.65 -3.18 0.43
N ALA A 140 -1.51 -2.93 1.09
CA ALA A 140 -0.83 -1.63 1.04
C ALA A 140 -0.55 -1.15 -0.39
N PHE A 141 -0.18 -2.03 -1.31
CA PHE A 141 0.07 -1.76 -2.72
C PHE A 141 -0.88 -2.51 -3.66
N ASP A 142 -2.09 -2.85 -3.18
CA ASP A 142 -3.11 -3.52 -3.98
C ASP A 142 -3.47 -2.69 -5.23
N ASP A 143 -3.53 -3.35 -6.38
CA ASP A 143 -3.90 -2.76 -7.68
C ASP A 143 -3.00 -1.57 -8.12
N CYS A 144 -1.73 -1.52 -7.66
CA CYS A 144 -0.74 -0.54 -8.11
C CYS A 144 -0.18 -0.96 -9.48
N LYS A 145 -0.94 -0.72 -10.54
CA LYS A 145 -0.68 -1.22 -11.91
C LYS A 145 0.58 -0.64 -12.58
N SER A 146 1.14 0.42 -12.01
CA SER A 146 2.38 1.05 -12.49
C SER A 146 3.59 0.73 -11.62
N LEU A 147 3.39 0.09 -10.45
CA LEU A 147 4.46 -0.19 -9.49
C LEU A 147 5.38 -1.29 -10.02
N SER A 148 6.53 -0.88 -10.54
CA SER A 148 7.54 -1.80 -11.08
C SER A 148 8.69 -2.06 -10.13
N LYS A 149 8.95 -1.14 -9.18
CA LYS A 149 10.10 -1.23 -8.28
C LYS A 149 9.76 -0.83 -6.85
N VAL A 150 10.08 -1.73 -5.93
CA VAL A 150 10.06 -1.47 -4.48
C VAL A 150 11.42 -1.86 -3.91
N VAL A 151 12.03 -0.93 -3.17
CA VAL A 151 13.25 -1.20 -2.40
C VAL A 151 12.83 -1.37 -0.94
N LEU A 152 13.07 -2.54 -0.39
CA LEU A 152 12.71 -2.89 0.99
C LEU A 152 13.94 -2.82 1.89
N GLY A 153 13.77 -2.28 3.09
CA GLY A 153 14.82 -2.23 4.11
C GLY A 153 15.06 -3.57 4.80
N ASP A 154 16.26 -3.74 5.35
CA ASP A 154 16.71 -5.00 5.97
C ASP A 154 16.03 -5.31 7.34
N ASN A 155 15.22 -4.38 7.86
CA ASN A 155 14.47 -4.56 9.11
C ASN A 155 13.05 -5.12 8.89
N LEU A 156 12.60 -5.26 7.63
CA LEU A 156 11.24 -5.68 7.31
C LEU A 156 11.03 -7.15 7.69
N THR A 157 10.05 -7.40 8.56
CA THR A 157 9.71 -8.75 9.04
C THR A 157 8.38 -9.26 8.52
N THR A 158 7.48 -8.36 8.11
CA THR A 158 6.09 -8.72 7.79
C THR A 158 5.62 -8.06 6.50
N LEU A 159 5.09 -8.87 5.61
CA LEU A 159 4.24 -8.50 4.49
C LEU A 159 2.83 -9.01 4.76
N GLY A 160 1.85 -8.10 4.81
CA GLY A 160 0.44 -8.39 5.07
C GLY A 160 -0.26 -9.13 3.93
N GLU A 161 -1.56 -9.37 4.13
CA GLU A 161 -2.41 -9.96 3.11
C GLU A 161 -2.51 -9.07 1.87
N GLY A 162 -2.43 -9.66 0.67
CA GLY A 162 -2.61 -8.97 -0.61
C GLY A 162 -1.68 -7.77 -0.83
N VAL A 163 -0.56 -7.68 -0.13
CA VAL A 163 0.27 -6.47 -0.05
C VAL A 163 0.65 -5.92 -1.42
N PHE A 164 0.95 -6.76 -2.41
CA PHE A 164 1.29 -6.40 -3.79
C PHE A 164 0.29 -6.95 -4.81
N SER A 165 -0.89 -7.40 -4.38
CA SER A 165 -1.90 -7.97 -5.26
C SER A 165 -2.18 -7.04 -6.45
N GLY A 166 -2.16 -7.59 -7.67
CA GLY A 166 -2.42 -6.83 -8.91
C GLY A 166 -1.37 -5.79 -9.30
N SER A 167 -0.23 -5.73 -8.62
CA SER A 167 0.85 -4.79 -8.95
C SER A 167 1.67 -5.23 -10.16
N ALA A 168 2.37 -4.27 -10.80
CA ALA A 168 3.21 -4.52 -11.97
C ALA A 168 4.68 -4.87 -11.64
N ILE A 169 4.94 -5.34 -10.42
CA ILE A 169 6.30 -5.71 -9.98
C ILE A 169 6.86 -6.79 -10.90
N GLU A 170 8.04 -6.51 -11.48
CA GLU A 170 8.79 -7.46 -12.30
C GLU A 170 9.79 -8.26 -11.45
N GLU A 171 10.44 -7.60 -10.50
CA GLU A 171 11.42 -8.15 -9.59
C GLU A 171 11.28 -7.49 -8.21
N ILE A 172 11.48 -8.26 -7.15
CA ILE A 172 11.53 -7.76 -5.78
C ILE A 172 12.54 -8.56 -4.97
N ALA A 173 13.43 -7.85 -4.29
CA ALA A 173 14.37 -8.46 -3.34
C ALA A 173 13.73 -8.46 -1.94
N LEU A 174 13.37 -9.65 -1.45
CA LEU A 174 12.86 -9.82 -0.10
C LEU A 174 14.03 -9.90 0.89
N PRO A 175 14.03 -9.09 1.97
CA PRO A 175 15.13 -9.07 2.93
C PRO A 175 15.17 -10.35 3.78
N GLN A 176 16.36 -10.74 4.25
CA GLN A 176 16.55 -11.94 5.07
C GLN A 176 15.89 -11.86 6.46
N SER A 177 15.50 -10.67 6.89
CA SER A 177 14.69 -10.46 8.11
C SER A 177 13.27 -10.94 7.98
N LEU A 178 12.72 -11.01 6.73
CA LEU A 178 11.32 -11.32 6.48
C LEU A 178 10.94 -12.69 6.99
N ALA A 179 9.89 -12.74 7.81
CA ALA A 179 9.39 -13.96 8.46
C ALA A 179 7.94 -14.29 8.05
N THR A 180 7.16 -13.30 7.64
CA THR A 180 5.74 -13.47 7.29
C THR A 180 5.45 -12.92 5.90
N ILE A 181 4.79 -13.74 5.08
CA ILE A 181 4.21 -13.37 3.78
C ILE A 181 2.74 -13.80 3.84
N GLY A 182 1.82 -12.82 3.83
CA GLY A 182 0.39 -13.05 3.97
C GLY A 182 -0.25 -13.77 2.78
N ASN A 183 -1.53 -14.14 2.95
CA ASN A 183 -2.34 -14.65 1.84
C ASN A 183 -2.40 -13.61 0.71
N TYR A 184 -2.51 -14.04 -0.54
CA TYR A 184 -2.61 -13.16 -1.71
C TYR A 184 -1.45 -12.17 -1.90
N ALA A 185 -0.34 -12.25 -1.14
CA ALA A 185 0.68 -11.20 -1.08
C ALA A 185 1.19 -10.73 -2.45
N PHE A 186 1.32 -11.63 -3.41
CA PHE A 186 1.72 -11.36 -4.81
C PHE A 186 0.66 -11.84 -5.81
N CYS A 187 -0.59 -11.99 -5.39
CA CYS A 187 -1.67 -12.44 -6.27
C CYS A 187 -1.76 -11.53 -7.50
N ALA A 188 -1.89 -12.11 -8.68
CA ALA A 188 -2.02 -11.40 -9.96
C ALA A 188 -0.85 -10.44 -10.30
N CYS A 189 0.34 -10.58 -9.67
CA CYS A 189 1.56 -9.89 -10.11
C CYS A 189 2.03 -10.50 -11.44
N SER A 190 1.32 -10.17 -12.52
CA SER A 190 1.47 -10.83 -13.82
C SER A 190 2.83 -10.62 -14.49
N GLN A 191 3.59 -9.62 -14.06
CA GLN A 191 4.92 -9.28 -14.57
C GLN A 191 6.06 -9.91 -13.76
N LEU A 192 5.79 -10.43 -12.55
CA LEU A 192 6.80 -11.01 -11.67
C LEU A 192 7.44 -12.23 -12.34
N ARG A 193 8.77 -12.18 -12.50
CA ARG A 193 9.55 -13.20 -13.25
C ARG A 193 10.20 -14.23 -12.34
N THR A 194 10.79 -13.76 -11.26
CA THR A 194 11.50 -14.61 -10.30
C THR A 194 11.28 -14.09 -8.89
N ILE A 195 11.35 -14.98 -7.90
CA ILE A 195 11.32 -14.60 -6.50
C ILE A 195 12.13 -15.57 -5.66
N THR A 196 12.85 -15.01 -4.69
CA THR A 196 13.54 -15.78 -3.63
C THR A 196 12.84 -15.50 -2.31
N VAL A 197 12.27 -16.54 -1.72
CA VAL A 197 11.63 -16.48 -0.40
C VAL A 197 12.69 -16.66 0.68
N PRO A 198 12.82 -15.74 1.65
CA PRO A 198 13.86 -15.83 2.69
C PRO A 198 13.73 -17.04 3.61
N ALA A 199 14.85 -17.42 4.24
CA ALA A 199 14.92 -18.61 5.07
C ALA A 199 14.07 -18.57 6.35
N LYS A 200 13.71 -17.37 6.85
CA LYS A 200 12.87 -17.23 8.05
C LYS A 200 11.37 -17.47 7.77
N VAL A 201 10.96 -17.42 6.51
CA VAL A 201 9.55 -17.66 6.13
C VAL A 201 9.22 -19.12 6.32
N LYS A 202 8.17 -19.41 7.09
CA LYS A 202 7.74 -20.78 7.41
C LYS A 202 6.62 -21.27 6.50
N GLU A 203 5.83 -20.35 5.96
CA GLU A 203 4.67 -20.69 5.12
C GLU A 203 4.49 -19.68 3.99
N LEU A 204 4.01 -20.14 2.87
CA LEU A 204 3.46 -19.35 1.79
C LEU A 204 1.95 -19.37 1.94
N GLY A 205 1.34 -18.19 2.08
CA GLY A 205 -0.10 -18.04 2.28
C GLY A 205 -0.93 -18.56 1.11
N HIS A 206 -2.23 -18.72 1.34
CA HIS A 206 -3.18 -19.09 0.29
C HIS A 206 -3.13 -18.05 -0.84
N TYR A 207 -3.18 -18.52 -2.11
CA TYR A 207 -3.16 -17.67 -3.30
C TYR A 207 -1.94 -16.72 -3.41
N CYS A 208 -0.86 -16.98 -2.68
CA CYS A 208 0.26 -16.05 -2.54
C CYS A 208 0.83 -15.57 -3.89
N PHE A 209 0.97 -16.48 -4.86
CA PHE A 209 1.43 -16.20 -6.24
C PHE A 209 0.37 -16.54 -7.28
N PHE A 210 -0.91 -16.60 -6.90
CA PHE A 210 -1.99 -16.92 -7.85
C PHE A 210 -1.95 -15.97 -9.05
N GLY A 211 -1.95 -16.52 -10.27
CA GLY A 211 -2.01 -15.70 -11.49
C GLY A 211 -0.73 -14.93 -11.82
N CYS A 212 0.41 -15.21 -11.20
CA CYS A 212 1.71 -14.69 -11.59
C CYS A 212 2.15 -15.32 -12.92
N LYS A 213 1.58 -14.83 -14.04
CA LYS A 213 1.68 -15.48 -15.35
C LYS A 213 3.11 -15.58 -15.88
N SER A 214 3.95 -14.58 -15.60
CA SER A 214 5.35 -14.51 -16.06
C SER A 214 6.35 -15.18 -15.10
N LEU A 215 5.89 -15.73 -13.97
CA LEU A 215 6.77 -16.33 -12.96
C LEU A 215 7.39 -17.62 -13.49
N THR A 216 8.72 -17.59 -13.69
CA THR A 216 9.47 -18.70 -14.29
C THR A 216 10.18 -19.56 -13.27
N SER A 217 10.65 -18.96 -12.16
CA SER A 217 11.35 -19.68 -11.11
C SER A 217 11.05 -19.08 -9.73
N VAL A 218 10.95 -19.97 -8.76
CA VAL A 218 10.80 -19.66 -7.34
C VAL A 218 11.86 -20.41 -6.57
N GLU A 219 12.62 -19.68 -5.76
CA GLU A 219 13.53 -20.27 -4.80
C GLU A 219 12.95 -20.06 -3.40
N ILE A 220 12.68 -21.13 -2.66
CA ILE A 220 12.11 -21.06 -1.31
C ILE A 220 13.18 -21.36 -0.26
N GLY A 221 13.16 -20.62 0.85
CA GLY A 221 14.01 -20.87 2.00
C GLY A 221 13.71 -22.23 2.63
N GLY A 222 14.72 -22.90 3.17
CA GLY A 222 14.61 -24.25 3.71
C GLY A 222 13.67 -24.41 4.91
N SER A 223 13.21 -23.31 5.52
CA SER A 223 12.25 -23.36 6.64
C SER A 223 10.79 -23.43 6.20
N VAL A 224 10.48 -23.25 4.91
CA VAL A 224 9.11 -23.32 4.43
C VAL A 224 8.60 -24.75 4.57
N ASN A 225 7.56 -24.93 5.39
CA ASN A 225 6.95 -26.22 5.68
C ASN A 225 5.48 -26.31 5.26
N TYR A 226 4.91 -25.21 4.76
CA TYR A 226 3.55 -25.16 4.24
C TYR A 226 3.46 -24.27 3.00
N ILE A 227 2.76 -24.75 1.98
CA ILE A 227 2.38 -24.01 0.78
C ILE A 227 0.86 -24.01 0.73
N GLY A 228 0.25 -22.84 0.83
CA GLY A 228 -1.19 -22.63 0.92
C GLY A 228 -1.96 -23.03 -0.35
N GLU A 229 -3.27 -23.12 -0.21
CA GLU A 229 -4.15 -23.47 -1.33
C GLU A 229 -3.99 -22.49 -2.49
N TYR A 230 -3.91 -23.04 -3.70
CA TYR A 230 -3.78 -22.27 -4.94
C TYR A 230 -2.57 -21.31 -5.00
N ALA A 231 -1.57 -21.52 -4.16
CA ALA A 231 -0.42 -20.61 -4.06
C ALA A 231 0.24 -20.30 -5.41
N PHE A 232 0.38 -21.28 -6.31
CA PHE A 232 0.97 -21.13 -7.65
C PHE A 232 -0.03 -21.37 -8.79
N ARG A 233 -1.34 -21.39 -8.51
CA ARG A 233 -2.34 -21.60 -9.58
C ARG A 233 -2.29 -20.45 -10.56
N GLY A 234 -2.19 -20.78 -11.86
CA GLY A 234 -2.13 -19.79 -12.93
C GLY A 234 -0.74 -19.19 -13.20
N CYS A 235 0.32 -19.72 -12.57
CA CYS A 235 1.71 -19.43 -12.94
C CYS A 235 2.08 -20.20 -14.19
N GLN A 236 1.67 -19.70 -15.35
CA GLN A 236 1.72 -20.42 -16.63
C GLN A 236 3.13 -20.72 -17.12
N GLU A 237 4.10 -19.87 -16.76
CA GLU A 237 5.51 -19.99 -17.18
C GLU A 237 6.41 -20.66 -16.11
N LEU A 238 5.83 -21.16 -15.00
CA LEU A 238 6.62 -21.73 -13.91
C LEU A 238 7.32 -23.02 -14.35
N LYS A 239 8.66 -22.98 -14.35
CA LYS A 239 9.55 -24.09 -14.78
C LYS A 239 10.32 -24.71 -13.63
N SER A 240 10.61 -23.91 -12.59
CA SER A 240 11.40 -24.41 -11.46
C SER A 240 10.90 -23.87 -10.13
N LEU A 241 10.84 -24.77 -9.16
CA LEU A 241 10.68 -24.47 -7.76
C LEU A 241 11.81 -25.22 -7.03
N THR A 242 12.74 -24.47 -6.44
CA THR A 242 13.90 -25.02 -5.74
C THR A 242 13.85 -24.66 -4.26
N CYS A 243 14.41 -25.51 -3.43
CA CYS A 243 14.52 -25.29 -2.00
C CYS A 243 15.98 -25.05 -1.63
N ARG A 244 16.29 -23.98 -0.93
CA ARG A 244 17.62 -23.79 -0.33
C ARG A 244 17.77 -24.71 0.87
N PRO A 245 18.95 -25.32 1.08
CA PRO A 245 19.25 -26.01 2.33
C PRO A 245 19.07 -25.05 3.52
N VAL A 246 18.70 -25.58 4.67
CA VAL A 246 18.78 -24.86 5.94
C VAL A 246 20.27 -24.86 6.33
N ASP A 247 20.87 -23.68 6.37
CA ASP A 247 22.25 -23.52 6.89
C ASP A 247 22.27 -23.71 8.41
#